data_eeea0d17a06d76829b7fd62d25b2e54d
#
_entry.id   eeea0d17a06d76829b7fd62d25b2e54d
#
_cell.length_a   1.000
_cell.length_b   1.000
_cell.length_c   1.000
_cell.angle_alpha   90.00
_cell.angle_beta   90.00
_cell.angle_gamma   90.00
#
_symmetry.space_group_name_H-M   'P 1'
#
loop_
_entity.id
_entity.type
_entity.pdbx_description
1 polymer ?
#
loop_
_entity_poly.entity_id
_entity_poly.type
_entity_poly.pdbx_seq_one_letter_code
_entity_poly.pdbx_strand_id
1 'polypeptide(L)'
;MKRILITGANSYIGDSVREYLLRFPKEYDIIIKDTIGWEPKTEDFAGLDVVFNVAGIAHIKETSKNRHLYYEINRDLVVKIAKTAKEAGVKQFILLSTMSVYGLTEGYITKSTCINPVNAYGKAKAEADEEIGKLEDERFRFACLRPPMVYGKGCKGNYQSLRSFALRFPFFPNYRNQRSMIYIGNLCEFVKNCIDKEESGLFFPQNAEYTNTSEMVKLIAEAHGKNIKMVKLFNRIIKHCRINYINKVFGDLVYESVDTVEKYGFADSIRLTEV
;
A
#
# COMPACT_ATOMS: atom_id res chain seq x y z
N MET A 1 -0.13 -26.79 5.22
CA MET A 1 -0.81 -25.84 4.30
C MET A 1 -1.49 -24.79 5.15
N LYS A 2 -1.12 -23.51 5.02
CA LYS A 2 -1.75 -22.41 5.78
C LYS A 2 -3.06 -22.00 5.10
N ARG A 3 -4.13 -21.85 5.89
CA ARG A 3 -5.43 -21.37 5.41
C ARG A 3 -5.54 -19.88 5.63
N ILE A 4 -5.73 -19.14 4.55
CA ILE A 4 -5.64 -17.68 4.53
C ILE A 4 -6.97 -17.09 4.05
N LEU A 5 -7.55 -16.18 4.84
CA LEU A 5 -8.66 -15.36 4.41
C LEU A 5 -8.12 -14.00 3.93
N ILE A 6 -8.40 -13.64 2.69
CA ILE A 6 -8.17 -12.29 2.17
C ILE A 6 -9.51 -11.56 2.12
N THR A 7 -9.66 -10.46 2.88
CA THR A 7 -10.88 -9.66 2.89
C THR A 7 -10.81 -8.54 1.87
N GLY A 8 -11.96 -8.10 1.33
CA GLY A 8 -12.03 -7.07 0.31
C GLY A 8 -11.84 -7.64 -1.11
N ALA A 9 -12.80 -8.47 -1.53
CA ALA A 9 -12.86 -8.99 -2.89
C ALA A 9 -12.84 -7.85 -3.93
N ASN A 10 -12.26 -8.12 -5.11
CA ASN A 10 -12.06 -7.17 -6.20
C ASN A 10 -11.16 -5.98 -5.85
N SER A 11 -10.36 -6.09 -4.80
CA SER A 11 -9.34 -5.09 -4.49
C SER A 11 -8.05 -5.40 -5.25
N TYR A 12 -7.44 -4.37 -5.85
CA TYR A 12 -6.19 -4.50 -6.63
C TYR A 12 -5.10 -5.26 -5.88
N ILE A 13 -4.86 -4.92 -4.61
CA ILE A 13 -3.81 -5.55 -3.81
C ILE A 13 -4.23 -6.96 -3.36
N GLY A 14 -5.48 -7.15 -2.94
CA GLY A 14 -5.99 -8.46 -2.52
C GLY A 14 -5.93 -9.49 -3.64
N ASP A 15 -6.41 -9.11 -4.83
CA ASP A 15 -6.38 -9.99 -6.01
C ASP A 15 -4.93 -10.30 -6.44
N SER A 16 -4.04 -9.30 -6.41
CA SER A 16 -2.62 -9.50 -6.75
C SER A 16 -1.93 -10.47 -5.77
N VAL A 17 -2.16 -10.32 -4.46
CA VAL A 17 -1.62 -11.23 -3.43
C VAL A 17 -2.20 -12.63 -3.59
N ARG A 18 -3.51 -12.74 -3.84
CA ARG A 18 -4.15 -14.03 -4.13
C ARG A 18 -3.49 -14.73 -5.31
N GLU A 19 -3.40 -14.08 -6.46
CA GLU A 19 -2.78 -14.64 -7.68
C GLU A 19 -1.32 -15.03 -7.44
N TYR A 20 -0.62 -14.23 -6.63
CA TYR A 20 0.76 -14.54 -6.27
C TYR A 20 0.86 -15.80 -5.41
N LEU A 21 0.06 -15.93 -4.36
CA LEU A 21 0.07 -17.09 -3.46
C LEU A 21 -0.46 -18.37 -4.12
N LEU A 22 -1.37 -18.27 -5.09
CA LEU A 22 -1.85 -19.42 -5.88
C LEU A 22 -0.74 -20.11 -6.69
N ARG A 23 0.44 -19.49 -6.85
CA ARG A 23 1.63 -20.15 -7.45
C ARG A 23 2.23 -21.22 -6.52
N PHE A 24 1.80 -21.27 -5.26
CA PHE A 24 2.28 -22.18 -4.22
C PHE A 24 1.13 -23.04 -3.66
N PRO A 25 0.44 -23.85 -4.50
CA PRO A 25 -0.81 -24.51 -4.12
C PRO A 25 -0.64 -25.61 -3.06
N LYS A 26 0.60 -26.02 -2.77
CA LYS A 26 0.90 -26.97 -1.69
C LYS A 26 1.13 -26.27 -0.34
N GLU A 27 1.32 -24.95 -0.35
CA GLU A 27 1.65 -24.16 0.83
C GLU A 27 0.42 -23.45 1.40
N TYR A 28 -0.49 -22.96 0.51
CA TYR A 28 -1.62 -22.11 0.88
C TYR A 28 -2.95 -22.63 0.36
N ASP A 29 -3.97 -22.50 1.21
CA ASP A 29 -5.39 -22.57 0.88
C ASP A 29 -5.99 -21.15 1.06
N ILE A 30 -6.53 -20.56 0.00
CA ILE A 30 -6.86 -19.13 -0.04
C ILE A 30 -8.36 -18.95 -0.23
N ILE A 31 -8.96 -18.23 0.69
CA ILE A 31 -10.37 -17.84 0.67
C ILE A 31 -10.44 -16.33 0.47
N ILE A 32 -11.28 -15.88 -0.46
CA ILE A 32 -11.59 -14.46 -0.66
C ILE A 32 -12.95 -14.15 -0.07
N LYS A 33 -13.05 -13.07 0.69
CA LYS A 33 -14.33 -12.61 1.25
C LYS A 33 -14.66 -11.21 0.78
N ASP A 34 -15.83 -11.06 0.16
CA ASP A 34 -16.43 -9.74 -0.04
C ASP A 34 -16.92 -9.21 1.30
N THR A 35 -16.62 -7.96 1.57
CA THR A 35 -16.99 -7.29 2.82
C THR A 35 -18.19 -6.37 2.70
N ILE A 36 -18.77 -6.24 1.50
CA ILE A 36 -19.98 -5.44 1.30
C ILE A 36 -21.17 -6.13 1.96
N GLY A 37 -21.76 -5.48 2.98
CA GLY A 37 -22.88 -6.03 3.73
C GLY A 37 -22.55 -7.26 4.58
N TRP A 38 -21.25 -7.59 4.73
CA TRP A 38 -20.83 -8.71 5.55
C TRP A 38 -20.75 -8.33 7.03
N GLU A 39 -21.40 -9.13 7.84
CA GLU A 39 -21.29 -9.12 9.30
C GLU A 39 -20.42 -10.31 9.72
N PRO A 40 -19.15 -10.07 10.14
CA PRO A 40 -18.23 -11.15 10.50
C PRO A 40 -18.71 -11.89 11.75
N LYS A 41 -18.69 -13.23 11.67
CA LYS A 41 -19.03 -14.16 12.75
C LYS A 41 -17.85 -15.13 12.96
N THR A 42 -17.72 -15.68 14.15
CA THR A 42 -16.62 -16.62 14.48
C THR A 42 -16.57 -17.82 13.55
N GLU A 43 -17.72 -18.31 13.08
CA GLU A 43 -17.79 -19.42 12.14
C GLU A 43 -17.12 -19.12 10.79
N ASP A 44 -17.12 -17.86 10.36
CA ASP A 44 -16.45 -17.41 9.11
C ASP A 44 -14.93 -17.60 9.16
N PHE A 45 -14.35 -17.70 10.35
CA PHE A 45 -12.90 -17.81 10.58
C PHE A 45 -12.47 -19.22 11.05
N ALA A 46 -13.39 -20.16 11.12
CA ALA A 46 -13.11 -21.49 11.63
C ALA A 46 -11.99 -22.20 10.85
N GLY A 47 -10.93 -22.59 11.55
CA GLY A 47 -9.77 -23.29 10.98
C GLY A 47 -8.89 -22.44 10.07
N LEU A 48 -9.01 -21.12 10.08
CA LEU A 48 -8.09 -20.20 9.41
C LEU A 48 -6.85 -19.98 10.27
N ASP A 49 -5.69 -19.92 9.61
CA ASP A 49 -4.42 -19.55 10.25
C ASP A 49 -4.15 -18.05 10.18
N VAL A 50 -4.49 -17.43 9.06
CA VAL A 50 -4.14 -16.03 8.74
C VAL A 50 -5.34 -15.28 8.17
N VAL A 51 -5.51 -14.03 8.58
CA VAL A 51 -6.38 -13.06 7.91
C VAL A 51 -5.50 -11.95 7.33
N PHE A 52 -5.52 -11.77 6.01
CA PHE A 52 -4.95 -10.61 5.33
C PHE A 52 -6.07 -9.62 5.01
N ASN A 53 -6.16 -8.55 5.79
CA ASN A 53 -7.20 -7.55 5.63
C ASN A 53 -6.78 -6.43 4.69
N VAL A 54 -7.37 -6.42 3.50
CA VAL A 54 -7.23 -5.33 2.52
C VAL A 54 -8.54 -4.56 2.31
N ALA A 55 -9.60 -4.98 3.00
CA ALA A 55 -10.89 -4.29 2.95
C ALA A 55 -10.72 -2.82 3.35
N GLY A 56 -11.30 -1.95 2.56
CA GLY A 56 -11.27 -0.52 2.81
C GLY A 56 -11.63 0.29 1.59
N ILE A 57 -12.08 1.52 1.80
CA ILE A 57 -12.28 2.50 0.76
C ILE A 57 -11.06 3.43 0.69
N ALA A 58 -10.55 3.63 -0.55
CA ALA A 58 -9.48 4.54 -0.89
C ALA A 58 -9.79 5.18 -2.24
N HIS A 59 -9.07 6.25 -2.61
CA HIS A 59 -9.19 6.92 -3.92
C HIS A 59 -10.58 7.53 -4.23
N ILE A 60 -11.44 7.66 -3.23
CA ILE A 60 -12.70 8.41 -3.33
C ILE A 60 -12.43 9.82 -2.81
N LYS A 61 -12.95 10.84 -3.49
CA LYS A 61 -12.81 12.22 -3.01
C LYS A 61 -13.62 12.39 -1.71
N GLU A 62 -12.94 12.76 -0.63
CA GLU A 62 -13.60 13.05 0.64
C GLU A 62 -14.55 14.25 0.51
N THR A 63 -15.76 14.08 1.02
CA THR A 63 -16.81 15.10 1.10
C THR A 63 -17.46 15.01 2.48
N SER A 64 -18.21 16.04 2.90
CA SER A 64 -18.98 15.99 4.14
C SER A 64 -19.99 14.83 4.16
N LYS A 65 -20.52 14.44 3.00
CA LYS A 65 -21.52 13.37 2.87
C LYS A 65 -20.95 11.96 3.01
N ASN A 66 -19.68 11.72 2.64
CA ASN A 66 -19.09 10.38 2.64
C ASN A 66 -17.97 10.20 3.68
N ARG A 67 -17.68 11.22 4.49
CA ARG A 67 -16.62 11.16 5.51
C ARG A 67 -16.86 10.03 6.52
N HIS A 68 -18.10 9.80 6.93
CA HIS A 68 -18.45 8.76 7.89
C HIS A 68 -18.11 7.36 7.36
N LEU A 69 -18.25 7.12 6.05
CA LEU A 69 -17.95 5.81 5.43
C LEU A 69 -16.47 5.41 5.60
N TYR A 70 -15.56 6.39 5.70
CA TYR A 70 -14.16 6.07 5.97
C TYR A 70 -13.97 5.45 7.35
N TYR A 71 -14.67 5.95 8.36
CA TYR A 71 -14.60 5.38 9.71
C TYR A 71 -15.34 4.04 9.78
N GLU A 72 -16.53 3.97 9.25
CA GLU A 72 -17.35 2.76 9.22
C GLU A 72 -16.60 1.58 8.55
N ILE A 73 -15.99 1.82 7.38
CA ILE A 73 -15.38 0.75 6.58
C ILE A 73 -13.89 0.54 6.94
N ASN A 74 -13.10 1.63 7.08
CA ASN A 74 -11.65 1.48 7.28
C ASN A 74 -11.25 1.33 8.75
N ARG A 75 -12.16 1.55 9.71
CA ARG A 75 -11.94 1.38 11.15
C ARG A 75 -12.89 0.34 11.71
N ASP A 76 -14.20 0.66 11.79
CA ASP A 76 -15.15 -0.11 12.59
C ASP A 76 -15.29 -1.55 12.06
N LEU A 77 -15.49 -1.73 10.76
CA LEU A 77 -15.54 -3.05 10.13
C LEU A 77 -14.23 -3.81 10.31
N VAL A 78 -13.08 -3.16 10.08
CA VAL A 78 -11.75 -3.79 10.16
C VAL A 78 -11.44 -4.24 11.59
N VAL A 79 -11.73 -3.40 12.58
CA VAL A 79 -11.59 -3.74 14.00
C VAL A 79 -12.51 -4.90 14.38
N LYS A 80 -13.75 -4.90 13.88
CA LYS A 80 -14.71 -6.01 14.10
C LYS A 80 -14.18 -7.31 13.50
N ILE A 81 -13.66 -7.28 12.26
CA ILE A 81 -13.03 -8.44 11.62
C ILE A 81 -11.89 -8.98 12.49
N ALA A 82 -10.99 -8.10 12.98
CA ALA A 82 -9.84 -8.51 13.78
C ALA A 82 -10.25 -9.13 15.13
N LYS A 83 -11.23 -8.54 15.81
CA LYS A 83 -11.77 -9.07 17.08
C LYS A 83 -12.39 -10.45 16.88
N THR A 84 -13.26 -10.60 15.87
CA THR A 84 -13.92 -11.88 15.59
C THR A 84 -12.92 -12.95 15.13
N ALA A 85 -11.90 -12.57 14.34
CA ALA A 85 -10.82 -13.47 13.95
C ALA A 85 -10.02 -13.97 15.15
N LYS A 86 -9.69 -13.09 16.11
CA LYS A 86 -9.02 -13.47 17.36
C LYS A 86 -9.88 -14.41 18.19
N GLU A 87 -11.17 -14.13 18.37
CA GLU A 87 -12.13 -14.98 19.09
C GLU A 87 -12.25 -16.37 18.46
N ALA A 88 -12.15 -16.45 17.13
CA ALA A 88 -12.18 -17.73 16.39
C ALA A 88 -10.83 -18.50 16.43
N GLY A 89 -9.78 -17.96 17.04
CA GLY A 89 -8.49 -18.60 17.18
C GLY A 89 -7.55 -18.46 15.98
N VAL A 90 -7.78 -17.46 15.10
CA VAL A 90 -6.82 -17.08 14.04
C VAL A 90 -5.50 -16.64 14.69
N LYS A 91 -4.37 -17.13 14.15
CA LYS A 91 -3.04 -16.91 14.73
C LYS A 91 -2.39 -15.59 14.30
N GLN A 92 -2.66 -15.16 13.06
CA GLN A 92 -2.05 -13.94 12.51
C GLN A 92 -3.08 -13.07 11.80
N PHE A 93 -3.05 -11.78 12.10
CA PHE A 93 -3.83 -10.75 11.41
C PHE A 93 -2.87 -9.76 10.74
N ILE A 94 -2.91 -9.68 9.43
CA ILE A 94 -2.10 -8.76 8.63
C ILE A 94 -3.03 -7.64 8.14
N LEU A 95 -2.77 -6.41 8.56
CA LEU A 95 -3.54 -5.24 8.13
C LEU A 95 -2.80 -4.47 7.05
N LEU A 96 -3.43 -4.28 5.91
CA LEU A 96 -2.98 -3.30 4.93
C LEU A 96 -3.41 -1.90 5.36
N SER A 97 -2.49 -1.19 6.03
CA SER A 97 -2.61 0.22 6.40
C SER A 97 -2.03 1.11 5.28
N THR A 98 -1.43 2.26 5.60
CA THR A 98 -0.98 3.25 4.60
C THR A 98 0.04 4.24 5.17
N MET A 99 0.96 4.75 4.34
CA MET A 99 1.80 5.91 4.65
C MET A 99 0.99 7.18 4.99
N SER A 100 -0.27 7.27 4.55
CA SER A 100 -1.12 8.45 4.77
C SER A 100 -1.44 8.72 6.26
N VAL A 101 -1.20 7.77 7.16
CA VAL A 101 -1.35 7.95 8.61
C VAL A 101 -0.39 9.00 9.17
N TYR A 102 0.72 9.28 8.48
CA TYR A 102 1.68 10.31 8.88
C TYR A 102 1.30 11.72 8.41
N GLY A 103 0.38 11.86 7.45
CA GLY A 103 -0.08 13.16 6.95
C GLY A 103 0.96 13.99 6.20
N LEU A 104 2.12 13.41 5.88
CA LEU A 104 3.24 14.11 5.27
C LEU A 104 3.17 14.07 3.74
N THR A 105 3.63 15.15 3.11
CA THR A 105 3.85 15.24 1.66
C THR A 105 5.33 15.25 1.30
N GLU A 106 6.19 15.55 2.28
CA GLU A 106 7.65 15.52 2.21
C GLU A 106 8.23 15.15 3.58
N GLY A 107 9.42 14.55 3.61
CA GLY A 107 10.15 14.21 4.82
C GLY A 107 10.68 12.79 4.85
N TYR A 108 11.33 12.47 5.95
CA TYR A 108 11.89 11.15 6.27
C TYR A 108 11.07 10.52 7.41
N ILE A 109 10.50 9.36 7.17
CA ILE A 109 9.61 8.66 8.10
C ILE A 109 10.35 7.46 8.69
N THR A 110 10.36 7.37 10.00
CA THR A 110 10.88 6.24 10.78
C THR A 110 9.76 5.57 11.57
N LYS A 111 10.05 4.44 12.20
CA LYS A 111 9.09 3.76 13.11
C LYS A 111 8.71 4.63 14.31
N SER A 112 9.54 5.62 14.68
CA SER A 112 9.26 6.59 15.76
C SER A 112 8.55 7.87 15.31
N THR A 113 8.31 8.04 14.00
CA THR A 113 7.62 9.23 13.48
C THR A 113 6.18 9.29 13.99
N CYS A 114 5.79 10.45 14.55
CA CYS A 114 4.44 10.64 15.08
C CYS A 114 3.37 10.50 13.99
N ILE A 115 2.29 9.79 14.30
CA ILE A 115 1.09 9.68 13.47
C ILE A 115 0.34 11.01 13.53
N ASN A 116 0.08 11.64 12.37
CA ASN A 116 -0.64 12.92 12.27
C ASN A 116 -1.45 13.00 10.97
N PRO A 117 -2.48 12.16 10.79
CA PRO A 117 -3.25 12.09 9.56
C PRO A 117 -4.07 13.35 9.32
N VAL A 118 -4.10 13.82 8.07
CA VAL A 118 -4.75 15.09 7.68
C VAL A 118 -6.13 14.92 7.06
N ASN A 119 -6.55 13.70 6.72
CA ASN A 119 -7.84 13.40 6.11
C ASN A 119 -8.53 12.21 6.78
N ALA A 120 -9.83 12.02 6.51
CA ALA A 120 -10.62 10.96 7.12
C ALA A 120 -10.08 9.56 6.84
N TYR A 121 -9.56 9.33 5.63
CA TYR A 121 -8.92 8.06 5.28
C TYR A 121 -7.74 7.72 6.20
N GLY A 122 -6.77 8.64 6.31
CA GLY A 122 -5.60 8.44 7.16
C GLY A 122 -5.97 8.32 8.64
N LYS A 123 -6.95 9.11 9.11
CA LYS A 123 -7.44 9.04 10.51
C LYS A 123 -8.05 7.69 10.82
N ALA A 124 -8.99 7.24 10.00
CA ALA A 124 -9.65 5.94 10.19
C ALA A 124 -8.66 4.77 10.16
N LYS A 125 -7.66 4.82 9.25
CA LYS A 125 -6.59 3.80 9.21
C LYS A 125 -5.71 3.85 10.45
N ALA A 126 -5.31 5.03 10.92
CA ALA A 126 -4.49 5.17 12.12
C ALA A 126 -5.21 4.69 13.38
N GLU A 127 -6.50 5.00 13.52
CA GLU A 127 -7.33 4.52 14.63
C GLU A 127 -7.50 2.99 14.57
N ALA A 128 -7.68 2.40 13.39
CA ALA A 128 -7.73 0.94 13.23
C ALA A 128 -6.38 0.28 13.58
N ASP A 129 -5.24 0.84 13.12
CA ASP A 129 -3.91 0.36 13.46
C ASP A 129 -3.73 0.28 15.00
N GLU A 130 -4.14 1.35 15.72
CA GLU A 130 -4.02 1.42 17.18
C GLU A 130 -4.95 0.43 17.88
N GLU A 131 -6.23 0.36 17.48
CA GLU A 131 -7.21 -0.52 18.12
C GLU A 131 -6.87 -2.00 17.94
N ILE A 132 -6.42 -2.38 16.74
CA ILE A 132 -6.04 -3.78 16.46
C ILE A 132 -4.71 -4.12 17.15
N GLY A 133 -3.77 -3.17 17.22
CA GLY A 133 -2.53 -3.36 17.97
C GLY A 133 -2.74 -3.74 19.43
N LYS A 134 -3.81 -3.24 20.07
CA LYS A 134 -4.19 -3.62 21.44
C LYS A 134 -4.70 -5.06 21.57
N LEU A 135 -5.04 -5.72 20.46
CA LEU A 135 -5.48 -7.11 20.44
C LEU A 135 -4.32 -8.11 20.42
N GLU A 136 -3.10 -7.65 20.09
CA GLU A 136 -1.92 -8.53 19.98
C GLU A 136 -1.61 -9.23 21.31
N ASP A 137 -1.36 -10.52 21.24
CA ASP A 137 -0.88 -11.34 22.35
C ASP A 137 -0.11 -12.58 21.84
N GLU A 138 0.27 -13.50 22.72
CA GLU A 138 1.02 -14.70 22.39
C GLU A 138 0.31 -15.63 21.38
N ARG A 139 -1.01 -15.52 21.26
CA ARG A 139 -1.84 -16.38 20.39
C ARG A 139 -2.35 -15.64 19.15
N PHE A 140 -2.28 -14.32 19.12
CA PHE A 140 -2.77 -13.48 18.04
C PHE A 140 -1.72 -12.44 17.65
N ARG A 141 -0.98 -12.73 16.60
CA ARG A 141 0.07 -11.85 16.07
C ARG A 141 -0.53 -10.80 15.15
N PHE A 142 -0.14 -9.56 15.32
CA PHE A 142 -0.60 -8.45 14.49
C PHE A 142 0.52 -7.84 13.67
N ALA A 143 0.42 -7.91 12.33
CA ALA A 143 1.33 -7.23 11.41
C ALA A 143 0.62 -6.04 10.74
N CYS A 144 1.10 -4.83 11.03
CA CYS A 144 0.61 -3.59 10.42
C CYS A 144 1.51 -3.18 9.25
N LEU A 145 1.03 -3.33 8.02
CA LEU A 145 1.75 -2.93 6.82
C LEU A 145 1.34 -1.52 6.40
N ARG A 146 2.26 -0.57 6.41
CA ARG A 146 2.04 0.81 5.93
C ARG A 146 2.77 1.06 4.61
N PRO A 147 2.31 0.47 3.49
CA PRO A 147 2.97 0.68 2.21
C PRO A 147 2.93 2.16 1.81
N PRO A 148 3.96 2.64 1.09
CA PRO A 148 3.94 3.90 0.37
C PRO A 148 3.04 3.77 -0.87
N MET A 149 3.26 4.57 -1.92
CA MET A 149 2.56 4.41 -3.18
C MET A 149 2.83 3.02 -3.78
N VAL A 150 1.78 2.21 -3.91
CA VAL A 150 1.83 0.91 -4.59
C VAL A 150 1.58 1.14 -6.09
N TYR A 151 2.42 0.56 -6.95
CA TYR A 151 2.27 0.61 -8.40
C TYR A 151 2.41 -0.76 -9.04
N GLY A 152 1.93 -0.89 -10.26
CA GLY A 152 1.94 -2.11 -11.06
C GLY A 152 0.80 -2.12 -12.07
N LYS A 153 0.73 -3.13 -12.91
CA LYS A 153 -0.30 -3.26 -13.94
C LYS A 153 -1.70 -3.18 -13.32
N GLY A 154 -2.53 -2.27 -13.82
CA GLY A 154 -3.90 -2.08 -13.33
C GLY A 154 -4.04 -1.24 -12.04
N CYS A 155 -2.95 -0.71 -11.47
CA CYS A 155 -3.01 0.14 -10.28
C CYS A 155 -3.83 1.42 -10.53
N LYS A 156 -4.40 1.97 -9.47
CA LYS A 156 -5.11 3.26 -9.47
C LYS A 156 -4.24 4.35 -8.83
N GLY A 157 -4.68 5.62 -8.94
CA GLY A 157 -4.07 6.73 -8.22
C GLY A 157 -2.90 7.40 -8.94
N ASN A 158 -1.91 7.86 -8.17
CA ASN A 158 -0.88 8.79 -8.65
C ASN A 158 -0.01 8.25 -9.80
N TYR A 159 0.25 6.95 -9.83
CA TYR A 159 0.99 6.33 -10.93
C TYR A 159 0.32 6.59 -12.29
N GLN A 160 -1.01 6.46 -12.36
CA GLN A 160 -1.75 6.72 -13.60
C GLN A 160 -1.64 8.17 -14.07
N SER A 161 -1.51 9.11 -13.14
CA SER A 161 -1.26 10.53 -13.49
C SER A 161 0.13 10.71 -14.11
N LEU A 162 1.16 10.08 -13.52
CA LEU A 162 2.53 10.10 -14.08
C LEU A 162 2.59 9.41 -15.44
N ARG A 163 1.92 8.26 -15.58
CA ARG A 163 1.79 7.53 -16.83
C ARG A 163 1.12 8.38 -17.92
N SER A 164 0.01 9.00 -17.60
CA SER A 164 -0.69 9.89 -18.54
C SER A 164 0.19 11.05 -18.96
N PHE A 165 1.00 11.59 -18.08
CA PHE A 165 1.95 12.65 -18.40
C PHE A 165 3.05 12.15 -19.34
N ALA A 166 3.69 11.03 -19.01
CA ALA A 166 4.74 10.40 -19.81
C ALA A 166 4.30 10.14 -21.26
N LEU A 167 3.04 9.74 -21.43
CA LEU A 167 2.49 9.37 -22.75
C LEU A 167 1.98 10.57 -23.56
N ARG A 168 1.60 11.68 -22.91
CA ARG A 168 0.99 12.84 -23.60
C ARG A 168 1.96 13.97 -23.90
N PHE A 169 2.95 14.19 -23.03
CA PHE A 169 3.82 15.36 -23.14
C PHE A 169 5.19 14.99 -23.71
N PRO A 170 5.82 15.91 -24.49
CA PRO A 170 7.12 15.67 -25.11
C PRO A 170 8.30 15.95 -24.17
N PHE A 171 8.08 16.54 -23.00
CA PHE A 171 9.11 16.88 -22.03
C PHE A 171 8.59 16.75 -20.59
N PHE A 172 9.52 16.52 -19.65
CA PHE A 172 9.25 16.49 -18.22
C PHE A 172 10.40 17.16 -17.44
N PRO A 173 10.13 17.76 -16.27
CA PRO A 173 11.20 18.31 -15.42
C PRO A 173 12.23 17.24 -15.06
N ASN A 174 13.53 17.54 -15.21
CA ASN A 174 14.62 16.71 -14.70
C ASN A 174 14.92 17.15 -13.28
N TYR A 175 14.11 16.72 -12.32
CA TYR A 175 14.24 17.11 -10.92
C TYR A 175 14.69 15.93 -10.08
N ARG A 176 15.65 16.16 -9.17
CA ARG A 176 16.12 15.13 -8.24
C ARG A 176 15.24 15.12 -7.01
N ASN A 177 14.54 14.02 -6.80
CA ASN A 177 13.82 13.74 -5.58
C ASN A 177 13.91 12.25 -5.23
N GLN A 178 13.56 11.92 -3.99
CA GLN A 178 13.54 10.56 -3.47
C GLN A 178 12.16 10.24 -2.91
N ARG A 179 11.60 9.12 -3.34
CA ARG A 179 10.31 8.66 -2.82
C ARG A 179 10.36 7.16 -2.54
N SER A 180 9.88 6.77 -1.37
CA SER A 180 9.55 5.38 -1.16
C SER A 180 8.33 5.02 -1.99
N MET A 181 8.44 3.92 -2.71
CA MET A 181 7.36 3.31 -3.49
C MET A 181 7.51 1.80 -3.40
N ILE A 182 6.46 1.07 -3.74
CA ILE A 182 6.55 -0.38 -3.83
C ILE A 182 5.85 -0.90 -5.09
N TYR A 183 6.55 -1.74 -5.84
CA TYR A 183 5.96 -2.50 -6.93
C TYR A 183 5.05 -3.59 -6.38
N ILE A 184 3.89 -3.82 -7.02
CA ILE A 184 2.90 -4.79 -6.54
C ILE A 184 3.51 -6.21 -6.37
N GLY A 185 4.40 -6.63 -7.27
CA GLY A 185 5.07 -7.93 -7.15
C GLY A 185 5.99 -8.01 -5.93
N ASN A 186 6.66 -6.91 -5.56
CA ASN A 186 7.47 -6.82 -4.35
C ASN A 186 6.58 -6.83 -3.09
N LEU A 187 5.42 -6.15 -3.12
CA LEU A 187 4.46 -6.18 -2.02
C LEU A 187 3.90 -7.60 -1.82
N CYS A 188 3.57 -8.33 -2.89
CA CYS A 188 3.12 -9.71 -2.80
C CYS A 188 4.18 -10.62 -2.16
N GLU A 189 5.45 -10.45 -2.54
CA GLU A 189 6.56 -11.17 -1.92
C GLU A 189 6.69 -10.84 -0.44
N PHE A 190 6.58 -9.56 -0.08
CA PHE A 190 6.61 -9.12 1.32
C PHE A 190 5.50 -9.77 2.13
N VAL A 191 4.25 -9.74 1.63
CA VAL A 191 3.10 -10.35 2.31
C VAL A 191 3.30 -11.86 2.47
N LYS A 192 3.80 -12.55 1.43
CA LYS A 192 4.13 -13.98 1.51
C LYS A 192 5.13 -14.24 2.65
N ASN A 193 6.23 -13.49 2.68
CA ASN A 193 7.26 -13.65 3.70
C ASN A 193 6.72 -13.35 5.12
N CYS A 194 5.85 -12.34 5.25
CA CYS A 194 5.18 -12.01 6.50
C CYS A 194 4.28 -13.18 6.98
N ILE A 195 3.56 -13.83 6.09
CA ILE A 195 2.75 -15.02 6.37
C ILE A 195 3.63 -16.21 6.78
N ASP A 196 4.70 -16.46 6.04
CA ASP A 196 5.54 -17.65 6.26
C ASP A 196 6.26 -17.61 7.60
N LYS A 197 6.77 -16.43 7.96
CA LYS A 197 7.51 -16.20 9.20
C LYS A 197 6.61 -15.86 10.39
N GLU A 198 5.30 -15.74 10.17
CA GLU A 198 4.33 -15.30 11.19
C GLU A 198 4.77 -13.96 11.84
N GLU A 199 5.22 -13.02 11.01
CA GLU A 199 5.73 -11.74 11.49
C GLU A 199 4.66 -10.94 12.22
N SER A 200 5.08 -10.14 13.21
CA SER A 200 4.23 -9.17 13.91
C SER A 200 4.96 -7.83 14.08
N GLY A 201 4.19 -6.78 14.29
CA GLY A 201 4.71 -5.42 14.46
C GLY A 201 4.42 -4.49 13.28
N LEU A 202 5.14 -3.36 13.25
CA LEU A 202 4.99 -2.32 12.23
C LEU A 202 6.01 -2.49 11.11
N PHE A 203 5.53 -2.50 9.86
CA PHE A 203 6.35 -2.67 8.67
C PHE A 203 6.11 -1.56 7.64
N PHE A 204 7.19 -1.16 6.95
CA PHE A 204 7.21 -0.21 5.84
C PHE A 204 7.62 -0.91 4.53
N PRO A 205 6.78 -1.80 3.99
CA PRO A 205 7.13 -2.53 2.78
C PRO A 205 7.40 -1.56 1.64
N GLN A 206 8.61 -1.60 1.10
CA GLN A 206 9.08 -0.69 0.04
C GLN A 206 10.08 -1.38 -0.88
N ASN A 207 10.30 -0.84 -2.09
CA ASN A 207 11.39 -1.27 -2.94
C ASN A 207 12.73 -1.00 -2.26
N ALA A 208 13.79 -1.74 -2.63
CA ALA A 208 15.12 -1.55 -2.08
C ALA A 208 15.70 -0.16 -2.39
N GLU A 209 15.35 0.39 -3.56
CA GLU A 209 15.81 1.71 -3.99
C GLU A 209 14.71 2.76 -3.87
N TYR A 210 15.10 3.98 -3.45
CA TYR A 210 14.20 5.12 -3.54
C TYR A 210 13.98 5.52 -4.99
N THR A 211 12.74 5.77 -5.33
CA THR A 211 12.34 6.13 -6.69
C THR A 211 12.52 7.63 -6.92
N ASN A 212 13.09 7.99 -8.07
CA ASN A 212 13.05 9.36 -8.59
C ASN A 212 11.85 9.52 -9.53
N THR A 213 11.01 10.54 -9.33
CA THR A 213 9.80 10.75 -10.14
C THR A 213 10.12 11.02 -11.61
N SER A 214 11.20 11.77 -11.88
CA SER A 214 11.63 12.08 -13.26
C SER A 214 12.11 10.83 -13.99
N GLU A 215 12.84 9.96 -13.30
CA GLU A 215 13.28 8.68 -13.83
C GLU A 215 12.10 7.74 -14.09
N MET A 216 11.15 7.67 -13.17
CA MET A 216 9.93 6.88 -13.39
C MET A 216 9.20 7.32 -14.66
N VAL A 217 8.97 8.62 -14.86
CA VAL A 217 8.32 9.15 -16.06
C VAL A 217 9.11 8.82 -17.33
N LYS A 218 10.44 8.89 -17.28
CA LYS A 218 11.31 8.51 -18.39
C LYS A 218 11.17 7.03 -18.72
N LEU A 219 11.26 6.14 -17.74
CA LEU A 219 11.13 4.68 -17.93
C LEU A 219 9.73 4.29 -18.47
N ILE A 220 8.67 4.95 -17.99
CA ILE A 220 7.31 4.74 -18.54
C ILE A 220 7.27 5.12 -20.02
N ALA A 221 7.81 6.27 -20.42
CA ALA A 221 7.85 6.68 -21.81
C ALA A 221 8.65 5.70 -22.66
N GLU A 222 9.82 5.28 -22.21
CA GLU A 222 10.68 4.30 -22.87
C GLU A 222 10.00 2.94 -23.06
N ALA A 223 9.22 2.46 -22.09
CA ALA A 223 8.46 1.22 -22.17
C ALA A 223 7.40 1.27 -23.31
N HIS A 224 6.96 2.46 -23.69
CA HIS A 224 6.05 2.70 -24.83
C HIS A 224 6.76 3.16 -26.11
N GLY A 225 8.08 3.01 -26.20
CA GLY A 225 8.86 3.43 -27.37
C GLY A 225 8.93 4.94 -27.57
N LYS A 226 8.64 5.74 -26.53
CA LYS A 226 8.67 7.21 -26.58
C LYS A 226 9.95 7.78 -25.97
N ASN A 227 10.48 8.81 -26.60
CA ASN A 227 11.59 9.59 -26.06
C ASN A 227 11.08 10.91 -25.49
N ILE A 228 11.00 11.00 -24.17
CA ILE A 228 10.60 12.22 -23.46
C ILE A 228 11.83 13.05 -23.10
N LYS A 229 11.83 14.34 -23.43
CA LYS A 229 12.95 15.24 -23.11
C LYS A 229 12.93 15.63 -21.64
N MET A 230 14.01 15.35 -20.92
CA MET A 230 14.20 15.71 -19.52
C MET A 230 14.82 17.12 -19.41
N VAL A 231 14.05 18.12 -18.95
CA VAL A 231 14.43 19.54 -18.96
C VAL A 231 14.65 20.10 -17.54
N LYS A 232 15.72 20.89 -17.35
CA LYS A 232 16.06 21.50 -16.05
C LYS A 232 15.41 22.90 -15.83
N LEU A 233 14.77 23.45 -16.85
CA LEU A 233 14.21 24.82 -16.84
C LEU A 233 13.28 25.09 -15.66
N PHE A 234 12.49 24.10 -15.25
CA PHE A 234 11.49 24.24 -14.19
C PHE A 234 12.04 24.00 -12.79
N ASN A 235 13.28 23.54 -12.63
CA ASN A 235 13.82 23.11 -11.33
C ASN A 235 13.82 24.24 -10.29
N ARG A 236 14.11 25.49 -10.73
CA ARG A 236 14.08 26.66 -9.84
C ARG A 236 12.68 26.93 -9.32
N ILE A 237 11.67 26.81 -10.19
CA ILE A 237 10.26 26.99 -9.84
C ILE A 237 9.82 25.88 -8.89
N ILE A 238 10.10 24.62 -9.21
CA ILE A 238 9.75 23.45 -8.39
C ILE A 238 10.34 23.60 -6.98
N LYS A 239 11.60 23.97 -6.86
CA LYS A 239 12.32 24.13 -5.59
C LYS A 239 11.68 25.15 -4.64
N HIS A 240 11.09 26.22 -5.17
CA HIS A 240 10.51 27.30 -4.37
C HIS A 240 8.97 27.25 -4.30
N CYS A 241 8.37 26.31 -5.01
CA CYS A 241 6.92 26.19 -5.07
C CYS A 241 6.42 25.34 -3.89
N ARG A 242 5.64 25.97 -3.00
CA ARG A 242 5.02 25.31 -1.84
C ARG A 242 3.60 24.79 -2.11
N ILE A 243 3.27 24.52 -3.38
CA ILE A 243 1.96 23.99 -3.74
C ILE A 243 1.93 22.50 -3.42
N ASN A 244 0.98 22.06 -2.60
CA ASN A 244 0.84 20.66 -2.16
C ASN A 244 0.88 19.65 -3.31
N TYR A 245 0.35 20.00 -4.49
CA TYR A 245 0.39 19.09 -5.65
C TYR A 245 1.81 18.91 -6.19
N ILE A 246 2.61 19.96 -6.23
CA ILE A 246 4.01 19.90 -6.69
C ILE A 246 4.85 19.11 -5.67
N ASN A 247 4.65 19.34 -4.38
CA ASN A 247 5.33 18.60 -3.33
C ASN A 247 4.97 17.11 -3.35
N LYS A 248 3.72 16.76 -3.67
CA LYS A 248 3.32 15.34 -3.85
C LYS A 248 4.02 14.65 -5.01
N VAL A 249 4.46 15.37 -6.02
CA VAL A 249 5.15 14.84 -7.21
C VAL A 249 6.67 14.89 -7.05
N PHE A 250 7.21 16.02 -6.59
CA PHE A 250 8.64 16.32 -6.59
C PHE A 250 9.26 16.45 -5.20
N GLY A 251 8.48 16.47 -4.12
CA GLY A 251 9.00 16.47 -2.75
C GLY A 251 9.60 15.11 -2.39
N ASP A 252 10.63 15.14 -1.54
CA ASP A 252 11.20 13.94 -0.95
C ASP A 252 10.25 13.40 0.12
N LEU A 253 9.79 12.18 -0.03
CA LEU A 253 9.01 11.48 0.99
C LEU A 253 9.44 10.02 1.03
N VAL A 254 10.23 9.68 2.03
CA VAL A 254 10.84 8.36 2.15
C VAL A 254 10.66 7.77 3.54
N TYR A 255 10.54 6.47 3.58
CA TYR A 255 10.73 5.68 4.80
C TYR A 255 12.22 5.46 5.06
N GLU A 256 12.59 5.22 6.31
CA GLU A 256 13.87 4.60 6.62
C GLU A 256 14.05 3.29 5.82
N SER A 257 15.30 2.99 5.44
CA SER A 257 15.63 1.83 4.60
C SER A 257 15.57 0.52 5.40
N VAL A 258 14.36 0.18 5.86
CA VAL A 258 14.01 -1.08 6.50
C VAL A 258 12.87 -1.74 5.71
N ASP A 259 12.62 -3.01 5.95
CA ASP A 259 11.50 -3.75 5.34
C ASP A 259 11.51 -3.70 3.79
N THR A 260 12.71 -3.66 3.18
CA THR A 260 12.89 -3.54 1.74
C THR A 260 12.75 -4.88 1.03
N VAL A 261 12.25 -4.85 -0.21
CA VAL A 261 12.15 -6.03 -1.10
C VAL A 261 12.77 -5.72 -2.45
N GLU A 262 13.62 -6.61 -2.94
CA GLU A 262 14.35 -6.48 -4.19
C GLU A 262 14.10 -7.64 -5.17
N LYS A 263 12.95 -8.30 -5.08
CA LYS A 263 12.62 -9.38 -6.04
C LYS A 263 12.54 -8.87 -7.48
N TYR A 264 12.04 -7.66 -7.65
CA TYR A 264 11.98 -6.96 -8.94
C TYR A 264 12.65 -5.59 -8.78
N GLY A 265 13.70 -5.35 -9.56
CA GLY A 265 14.37 -4.06 -9.62
C GLY A 265 13.46 -2.97 -10.21
N PHE A 266 13.83 -1.70 -9.98
CA PHE A 266 12.97 -0.57 -10.34
C PHE A 266 12.64 -0.51 -11.84
N ALA A 267 13.65 -0.59 -12.72
CA ALA A 267 13.43 -0.50 -14.18
C ALA A 267 12.58 -1.67 -14.70
N ASP A 268 12.83 -2.89 -14.23
CA ASP A 268 12.06 -4.08 -14.64
C ASP A 268 10.61 -4.00 -14.15
N SER A 269 10.40 -3.51 -12.93
CA SER A 269 9.06 -3.33 -12.37
C SER A 269 8.21 -2.33 -13.19
N ILE A 270 8.83 -1.27 -13.74
CA ILE A 270 8.13 -0.34 -14.64
C ILE A 270 7.78 -1.05 -15.95
N ARG A 271 8.70 -1.80 -16.56
CA ARG A 271 8.40 -2.58 -17.78
C ARG A 271 7.24 -3.54 -17.55
N LEU A 272 7.25 -4.31 -16.46
CA LEU A 272 6.18 -5.24 -16.08
C LEU A 272 4.84 -4.53 -15.80
N THR A 273 4.88 -3.26 -15.43
CA THR A 273 3.67 -2.45 -15.20
C THR A 273 3.03 -2.01 -16.51
N GLU A 274 3.85 -1.69 -17.53
CA GLU A 274 3.40 -1.07 -18.77
C GLU A 274 3.10 -2.09 -19.91
N VAL A 275 3.55 -3.34 -19.77
CA VAL A 275 3.23 -4.46 -20.66
C VAL A 275 2.00 -5.20 -20.12
#